data_eb2158a112d51cad4488fc6ffeeed7a8
#
_entry.id   eb2158a112d51cad4488fc6ffeeed7a8
#
_cell.length_a   1.000
_cell.length_b   1.000
_cell.length_c   1.000
_cell.angle_alpha   90.00
_cell.angle_beta   90.00
_cell.angle_gamma   90.00
#
_symmetry.space_group_name_H-M   'P 1'
#
loop_
_entity.id
_entity.type
_entity.pdbx_description
1 polymer ?
#
loop_
_entity_poly.entity_id
_entity_poly.type
_entity_poly.pdbx_seq_one_letter_code
_entity_poly.pdbx_strand_id
1 'polypeptide(L)'
;MAMAHEPMTADALATDQGLPGKFLGVILNDLRRAGIVVSHRGREAGYNLARPASQITLADVIRALEGPLAQVRGLRPETATYQGAAKHLQDAWIAVRASLRAVLEHITIEQVATGEMAPEVAQLLADPDAWVARRLA
;
A
#
# COMPACT_ATOMS: atom_id res chain seq x y z
N MET A 1 5.81 1.33 -13.98
CA MET A 1 5.21 2.69 -13.87
C MET A 1 6.08 3.68 -13.09
N ALA A 2 6.56 3.38 -11.91
CA ALA A 2 7.35 4.36 -11.13
C ALA A 2 8.64 4.82 -11.84
N MET A 3 9.25 3.94 -12.63
CA MET A 3 10.49 4.19 -13.39
C MET A 3 10.25 4.39 -14.90
N ALA A 4 9.01 4.27 -15.36
CA ALA A 4 8.67 4.41 -16.77
C ALA A 4 8.19 5.83 -17.06
N HIS A 5 8.72 6.42 -18.14
CA HIS A 5 8.31 7.74 -18.63
C HIS A 5 7.10 7.66 -19.57
N GLU A 6 6.86 6.48 -20.15
CA GLU A 6 5.76 6.23 -21.09
C GLU A 6 4.64 5.41 -20.44
N PRO A 7 3.39 5.55 -20.93
CA PRO A 7 2.27 4.73 -20.47
C PRO A 7 2.55 3.23 -20.64
N MET A 8 2.22 2.44 -19.63
CA MET A 8 2.35 0.98 -19.68
C MET A 8 0.98 0.34 -19.83
N THR A 9 0.82 -0.58 -20.78
CA THR A 9 -0.43 -1.34 -20.94
C THR A 9 -0.63 -2.32 -19.77
N ALA A 10 -1.89 -2.69 -19.51
CA ALA A 10 -2.19 -3.71 -18.50
C ALA A 10 -1.51 -5.05 -18.80
N ASP A 11 -1.44 -5.44 -20.07
CA ASP A 11 -0.80 -6.69 -20.50
C ASP A 11 0.72 -6.65 -20.29
N ALA A 12 1.36 -5.52 -20.60
CA ALA A 12 2.79 -5.34 -20.33
C ALA A 12 3.09 -5.42 -18.84
N LEU A 13 2.28 -4.77 -18.00
CA LEU A 13 2.41 -4.82 -16.54
C LEU A 13 2.17 -6.24 -16.00
N ALA A 14 1.16 -6.94 -16.51
CA ALA A 14 0.86 -8.31 -16.12
C ALA A 14 2.01 -9.26 -16.44
N THR A 15 2.57 -9.14 -17.63
CA THR A 15 3.72 -9.95 -18.09
C THR A 15 4.96 -9.65 -17.26
N ASP A 16 5.27 -8.38 -17.04
CA ASP A 16 6.44 -7.94 -16.28
C ASP A 16 6.41 -8.45 -14.82
N GLN A 17 5.23 -8.50 -14.22
CA GLN A 17 5.04 -8.93 -12.84
C GLN A 17 4.60 -10.40 -12.69
N GLY A 18 4.41 -11.13 -13.79
CA GLY A 18 3.93 -12.51 -13.74
C GLY A 18 2.53 -12.67 -13.16
N LEU A 19 1.65 -11.67 -13.33
CA LEU A 19 0.31 -11.64 -12.75
C LEU A 19 -0.76 -11.96 -13.80
N PRO A 20 -1.91 -12.59 -13.39
CA PRO A 20 -3.05 -12.75 -14.29
C PRO A 20 -3.62 -11.38 -14.73
N GLY A 21 -3.81 -11.19 -16.04
CA GLY A 21 -4.28 -9.91 -16.59
C GLY A 21 -5.62 -9.43 -16.04
N LYS A 22 -6.58 -10.35 -15.80
CA LYS A 22 -7.87 -10.02 -15.19
C LYS A 22 -7.74 -9.47 -13.76
N PHE A 23 -6.85 -10.06 -12.98
CA PHE A 23 -6.57 -9.61 -11.62
C PHE A 23 -5.96 -8.21 -11.62
N LEU A 24 -4.97 -7.99 -12.47
CA LEU A 24 -4.33 -6.68 -12.62
C LEU A 24 -5.31 -5.61 -13.12
N GLY A 25 -6.23 -5.95 -14.02
CA GLY A 25 -7.26 -5.05 -14.52
C GLY A 25 -8.15 -4.49 -13.40
N VAL A 26 -8.54 -5.32 -12.44
CA VAL A 26 -9.32 -4.90 -11.25
C VAL A 26 -8.51 -3.92 -10.40
N ILE A 27 -7.26 -4.27 -10.09
CA ILE A 27 -6.34 -3.43 -9.32
C ILE A 27 -6.14 -2.06 -9.98
N LEU A 28 -5.85 -2.03 -11.27
CA LEU A 28 -5.65 -0.78 -12.02
C LEU A 28 -6.90 0.09 -12.04
N ASN A 29 -8.09 -0.52 -12.12
CA ASN A 29 -9.35 0.21 -12.06
C ASN A 29 -9.58 0.85 -10.68
N ASP A 30 -9.30 0.15 -9.60
CA ASP A 30 -9.42 0.67 -8.25
C ASP A 30 -8.40 1.79 -7.98
N LEU A 31 -7.16 1.62 -8.40
CA LEU A 31 -6.13 2.66 -8.32
C LEU A 31 -6.50 3.90 -9.15
N ARG A 32 -7.13 3.72 -10.33
CA ARG A 32 -7.61 4.82 -11.16
C ARG A 32 -8.75 5.57 -10.48
N ARG A 33 -9.72 4.87 -9.90
CA ARG A 33 -10.82 5.48 -9.13
C ARG A 33 -10.31 6.28 -7.93
N ALA A 34 -9.24 5.81 -7.30
CA ALA A 34 -8.60 6.50 -6.18
C ALA A 34 -7.67 7.65 -6.61
N GLY A 35 -7.49 7.89 -7.91
CA GLY A 35 -6.61 8.97 -8.42
C GLY A 35 -5.12 8.69 -8.23
N ILE A 36 -4.71 7.43 -8.10
CA ILE A 36 -3.31 7.03 -8.00
C ILE A 36 -2.71 6.81 -9.39
N VAL A 37 -3.50 6.27 -10.32
CA VAL A 37 -3.11 6.12 -11.71
C VAL A 37 -4.10 6.82 -12.64
N VAL A 38 -3.64 7.20 -13.82
CA VAL A 38 -4.45 7.69 -14.93
C VAL A 38 -4.34 6.72 -16.10
N SER A 39 -5.41 6.61 -16.89
CA SER A 39 -5.44 5.80 -18.10
C SER A 39 -5.46 6.68 -19.35
N HIS A 40 -4.70 6.29 -20.34
CA HIS A 40 -4.66 6.94 -21.64
C HIS A 40 -5.30 6.05 -22.72
N ARG A 41 -5.94 6.66 -23.70
CA ARG A 41 -6.55 5.98 -24.86
C ARG A 41 -5.82 6.36 -26.14
N GLY A 42 -6.01 5.57 -27.21
CA GLY A 42 -5.45 5.86 -28.51
C GLY A 42 -4.03 5.32 -28.68
N ARG A 43 -3.19 6.06 -29.38
CA ARG A 43 -1.85 5.64 -29.80
C ARG A 43 -0.90 5.37 -28.63
N GLU A 44 -1.09 6.08 -27.53
CA GLU A 44 -0.34 5.93 -26.30
C GLU A 44 -1.21 5.30 -25.19
N ALA A 45 -1.97 4.28 -25.55
CA ALA A 45 -2.85 3.61 -24.59
C ALA A 45 -2.05 2.95 -23.48
N GLY A 46 -2.51 3.11 -22.23
CA GLY A 46 -1.87 2.53 -21.07
C GLY A 46 -2.16 3.31 -19.78
N TYR A 47 -1.36 3.05 -18.78
CA TYR A 47 -1.49 3.64 -17.45
C TYR A 47 -0.20 4.34 -17.03
N ASN A 48 -0.33 5.49 -16.40
CA ASN A 48 0.75 6.21 -15.71
C ASN A 48 0.34 6.49 -14.27
N LEU A 49 1.30 6.81 -13.43
CA LEU A 49 1.01 7.41 -12.14
C LEU A 49 0.34 8.78 -12.35
N ALA A 50 -0.67 9.09 -11.53
CA ALA A 50 -1.39 10.37 -11.60
C ALA A 50 -0.57 11.56 -11.04
N ARG A 51 0.47 11.26 -10.28
CA ARG A 51 1.40 12.22 -9.69
C ARG A 51 2.78 11.56 -9.52
N PRO A 52 3.85 12.32 -9.23
CA PRO A 52 5.18 11.75 -9.05
C PRO A 52 5.21 10.60 -8.05
N ALA A 53 6.01 9.56 -8.32
CA ALA A 53 6.14 8.38 -7.46
C ALA A 53 6.60 8.74 -6.03
N SER A 54 7.35 9.84 -5.87
CA SER A 54 7.75 10.40 -4.58
C SER A 54 6.60 11.00 -3.75
N GLN A 55 5.45 11.21 -4.36
CA GLN A 55 4.25 11.78 -3.72
C GLN A 55 3.13 10.75 -3.51
N ILE A 56 3.38 9.49 -3.82
CA ILE A 56 2.44 8.39 -3.60
C ILE A 56 3.04 7.46 -2.56
N THR A 57 2.34 7.28 -1.45
CA THR A 57 2.79 6.40 -0.36
C THR A 57 2.20 4.99 -0.47
N LEU A 58 2.82 4.02 0.21
CA LEU A 58 2.22 2.68 0.35
C LEU A 58 0.87 2.74 1.07
N ALA A 59 0.71 3.67 2.01
CA ALA A 59 -0.57 3.88 2.67
C ALA A 59 -1.66 4.30 1.68
N ASP A 60 -1.35 5.18 0.71
CA ASP A 60 -2.30 5.59 -0.34
C ASP A 60 -2.76 4.39 -1.18
N VAL A 61 -1.82 3.53 -1.58
CA VAL A 61 -2.11 2.33 -2.37
C VAL A 61 -2.98 1.34 -1.59
N ILE A 62 -2.63 1.05 -0.33
CA ILE A 62 -3.40 0.14 0.52
C ILE A 62 -4.81 0.68 0.76
N ARG A 63 -4.95 1.97 1.05
CA ARG A 63 -6.27 2.60 1.23
C ARG A 63 -7.13 2.53 -0.04
N ALA A 64 -6.51 2.66 -1.20
CA ALA A 64 -7.20 2.56 -2.48
C ALA A 64 -7.72 1.15 -2.76
N LEU A 65 -6.99 0.12 -2.37
CA LEU A 65 -7.30 -1.28 -2.68
C LEU A 65 -8.09 -1.98 -1.57
N GLU A 66 -7.80 -1.70 -0.31
CA GLU A 66 -8.32 -2.43 0.85
C GLU A 66 -9.12 -1.54 1.82
N GLY A 67 -9.10 -0.22 1.62
CA GLY A 67 -9.75 0.72 2.52
C GLY A 67 -8.87 1.14 3.71
N PRO A 68 -9.48 1.67 4.80
CA PRO A 68 -8.73 2.21 5.93
C PRO A 68 -7.78 1.20 6.59
N LEU A 69 -6.63 1.68 7.04
CA LEU A 69 -5.62 0.87 7.72
C LEU A 69 -6.14 0.32 9.07
N ALA A 70 -5.70 -0.88 9.42
CA ALA A 70 -5.98 -1.56 10.68
C ALA A 70 -7.48 -1.79 10.97
N GLN A 71 -8.26 -2.12 9.94
CA GLN A 71 -9.62 -2.61 10.15
C GLN A 71 -9.61 -4.01 10.80
N VAL A 72 -10.51 -4.20 11.75
CA VAL A 72 -10.77 -5.51 12.37
C VAL A 72 -12.18 -5.95 11.97
N ARG A 73 -12.28 -6.99 11.15
CA ARG A 73 -13.56 -7.51 10.62
C ARG A 73 -14.44 -6.41 10.00
N GLY A 74 -13.82 -5.49 9.25
CA GLY A 74 -14.52 -4.37 8.61
C GLY A 74 -14.85 -3.19 9.54
N LEU A 75 -14.53 -3.27 10.82
CA LEU A 75 -14.70 -2.17 11.77
C LEU A 75 -13.44 -1.32 11.86
N ARG A 76 -13.63 -0.01 11.84
CA ARG A 76 -12.54 0.94 12.06
C ARG A 76 -12.18 0.98 13.55
N PRO A 77 -10.89 1.07 13.92
CA PRO A 77 -10.48 1.12 15.32
C PRO A 77 -11.21 2.17 16.16
N GLU A 78 -11.45 3.37 15.60
CA GLU A 78 -12.12 4.47 16.29
C GLU A 78 -13.61 4.23 16.56
N THR A 79 -14.24 3.31 15.84
CA THR A 79 -15.66 2.96 16.00
C THR A 79 -15.87 1.63 16.71
N ALA A 80 -14.81 0.85 16.90
CA ALA A 80 -14.90 -0.42 17.62
C ALA A 80 -15.06 -0.20 19.13
N THR A 81 -16.07 -0.81 19.71
CA THR A 81 -16.34 -0.74 21.14
C THR A 81 -16.27 -2.13 21.77
N TYR A 82 -15.72 -2.21 22.97
CA TYR A 82 -15.54 -3.46 23.71
C TYR A 82 -16.00 -3.29 25.15
N GLN A 83 -16.46 -4.36 25.77
CA GLN A 83 -17.03 -4.36 27.12
C GLN A 83 -16.17 -5.15 28.11
N GLY A 84 -16.34 -4.86 29.40
CA GLY A 84 -15.71 -5.61 30.48
C GLY A 84 -14.18 -5.59 30.42
N ALA A 85 -13.56 -6.73 30.56
CA ALA A 85 -12.11 -6.89 30.54
C ALA A 85 -11.46 -6.49 29.19
N ALA A 86 -12.23 -6.47 28.11
CA ALA A 86 -11.75 -6.11 26.76
C ALA A 86 -11.87 -4.61 26.45
N LYS A 87 -12.35 -3.77 27.36
CA LYS A 87 -12.65 -2.35 27.08
C LYS A 87 -11.46 -1.55 26.51
N HIS A 88 -10.23 -1.93 26.86
CA HIS A 88 -8.99 -1.28 26.37
C HIS A 88 -8.44 -1.88 25.06
N LEU A 89 -9.13 -2.85 24.46
CA LEU A 89 -8.71 -3.42 23.18
C LEU A 89 -8.77 -2.38 22.05
N GLN A 90 -9.67 -1.41 22.14
CA GLN A 90 -9.71 -0.27 21.22
C GLN A 90 -8.38 0.51 21.23
N ASP A 91 -7.84 0.78 22.43
CA ASP A 91 -6.56 1.51 22.56
C ASP A 91 -5.41 0.75 21.86
N ALA A 92 -5.40 -0.58 22.00
CA ALA A 92 -4.42 -1.43 21.30
C ALA A 92 -4.56 -1.33 19.77
N TRP A 93 -5.77 -1.36 19.23
CA TRP A 93 -5.99 -1.21 17.78
C TRP A 93 -5.66 0.20 17.27
N ILE A 94 -5.90 1.23 18.07
CA ILE A 94 -5.47 2.60 17.76
C ILE A 94 -3.94 2.68 17.71
N ALA A 95 -3.23 2.05 18.64
CA ALA A 95 -1.77 1.98 18.65
C ALA A 95 -1.22 1.22 17.43
N VAL A 96 -1.82 0.08 17.06
CA VAL A 96 -1.45 -0.67 15.83
C VAL A 96 -1.61 0.22 14.59
N ARG A 97 -2.74 0.93 14.47
CA ARG A 97 -2.96 1.85 13.34
C ARG A 97 -1.92 2.97 13.30
N ALA A 98 -1.59 3.55 14.44
CA ALA A 98 -0.56 4.58 14.53
C ALA A 98 0.81 4.05 14.07
N SER A 99 1.17 2.83 14.47
CA SER A 99 2.41 2.17 14.03
C SER A 99 2.43 1.88 12.53
N LEU A 100 1.31 1.41 11.96
CA LEU A 100 1.19 1.20 10.52
C LEU A 100 1.32 2.51 9.75
N ARG A 101 0.70 3.60 10.22
CA ARG A 101 0.83 4.93 9.61
C ARG A 101 2.25 5.44 9.67
N ALA A 102 2.93 5.27 10.79
CA ALA A 102 4.31 5.71 10.98
C ALA A 102 5.28 5.08 9.96
N VAL A 103 4.96 3.90 9.45
CA VAL A 103 5.74 3.22 8.41
C VAL A 103 5.16 3.50 7.02
N LEU A 104 3.90 3.16 6.78
CA LEU A 104 3.32 3.12 5.44
C LEU A 104 3.10 4.51 4.82
N GLU A 105 2.90 5.56 5.62
CA GLU A 105 2.79 6.94 5.13
C GLU A 105 4.16 7.57 4.80
N HIS A 106 5.25 6.93 5.19
CA HIS A 106 6.62 7.40 4.95
C HIS A 106 7.39 6.55 3.92
N ILE A 107 6.78 5.53 3.35
CA ILE A 107 7.34 4.77 2.24
C ILE A 107 6.63 5.17 0.95
N THR A 108 7.38 5.76 0.02
CA THR A 108 6.87 6.16 -1.30
C THR A 108 7.07 5.07 -2.35
N ILE A 109 6.31 5.15 -3.44
CA ILE A 109 6.48 4.26 -4.59
C ILE A 109 7.87 4.42 -5.22
N GLU A 110 8.45 5.64 -5.20
CA GLU A 110 9.81 5.87 -5.65
C GLU A 110 10.81 5.10 -4.80
N GLN A 111 10.71 5.17 -3.47
CA GLN A 111 11.60 4.44 -2.55
C GLN A 111 11.50 2.92 -2.73
N VAL A 112 10.29 2.39 -2.97
CA VAL A 112 10.12 0.96 -3.30
C VAL A 112 10.81 0.60 -4.61
N ALA A 113 10.74 1.47 -5.62
CA ALA A 113 11.35 1.23 -6.92
C ALA A 113 12.88 1.36 -6.90
N THR A 114 13.44 2.29 -6.12
CA THR A 114 14.89 2.54 -6.02
C THR A 114 15.58 1.72 -4.93
N GLY A 115 14.84 1.28 -3.91
CA GLY A 115 15.39 0.66 -2.71
C GLY A 115 15.97 1.65 -1.68
N GLU A 116 15.87 2.95 -1.93
CA GLU A 116 16.37 4.00 -1.06
C GLU A 116 15.36 4.37 0.02
N MET A 117 15.29 3.56 1.08
CA MET A 117 14.34 3.76 2.17
C MET A 117 14.73 4.92 3.09
N ALA A 118 13.72 5.60 3.67
CA ALA A 118 13.93 6.61 4.70
C ALA A 118 14.66 6.03 5.93
N PRO A 119 15.42 6.84 6.68
CA PRO A 119 16.22 6.36 7.82
C PRO A 119 15.42 5.58 8.85
N GLU A 120 14.20 5.98 9.16
CA GLU A 120 13.30 5.32 10.11
C GLU A 120 12.91 3.90 9.65
N VAL A 121 12.68 3.73 8.35
CA VAL A 121 12.39 2.42 7.75
C VAL A 121 13.64 1.58 7.69
N ALA A 122 14.78 2.16 7.33
CA ALA A 122 16.08 1.49 7.29
C ALA A 122 16.47 0.92 8.66
N GLN A 123 16.17 1.63 9.76
CA GLN A 123 16.37 1.14 11.12
C GLN A 123 15.56 -0.12 11.41
N LEU A 124 14.29 -0.16 11.00
CA LEU A 124 13.45 -1.35 11.17
C LEU A 124 14.00 -2.55 10.39
N LEU A 125 14.51 -2.31 9.18
CA LEU A 125 15.11 -3.35 8.34
C LEU A 125 16.45 -3.86 8.88
N ALA A 126 17.16 -3.05 9.66
CA ALA A 126 18.44 -3.42 10.30
C ALA A 126 18.26 -4.38 11.49
N ASP A 127 17.05 -4.49 12.04
CA ASP A 127 16.75 -5.44 13.11
C ASP A 127 16.69 -6.88 12.54
N PRO A 128 17.60 -7.79 12.96
CA PRO A 128 17.57 -9.17 12.49
C PRO A 128 16.26 -9.90 12.81
N ASP A 129 15.60 -9.58 13.91
CA ASP A 129 14.33 -10.18 14.32
C ASP A 129 13.17 -9.82 13.38
N ALA A 130 13.26 -8.71 12.65
CA ALA A 130 12.25 -8.32 11.65
C ALA A 130 12.14 -9.33 10.50
N TRP A 131 13.20 -10.09 10.23
CA TRP A 131 13.28 -11.07 9.13
C TRP A 131 12.91 -12.49 9.55
N VAL A 132 12.63 -12.71 10.82
CA VAL A 132 12.34 -14.03 11.37
C VAL A 132 10.85 -14.19 11.67
N ALA A 133 10.23 -15.24 11.14
CA ALA A 133 8.85 -15.56 11.48
C ALA A 133 8.76 -16.04 12.93
N ARG A 134 7.96 -15.34 13.73
CA ARG A 134 7.65 -15.78 15.11
C ARG A 134 6.46 -16.74 15.08
N ARG A 135 6.65 -17.92 15.65
CA ARG A 135 5.59 -18.93 15.84
C ARG A 135 4.97 -18.75 17.23
N LEU A 136 3.71 -19.14 17.36
CA LEU A 136 3.11 -19.34 18.68
C LEU A 136 3.90 -20.43 19.42
N ALA A 137 4.21 -20.14 20.66
CA ALA A 137 4.90 -21.10 21.52
C ALA A 137 3.98 -22.28 21.87
#